data_85d9a401af54f41d0ca82589038524ab
#
_entry.id   85d9a401af54f41d0ca82589038524ab
#
_cell.length_a   1.000
_cell.length_b   1.000
_cell.length_c   1.000
_cell.angle_alpha   90.00
_cell.angle_beta   90.00
_cell.angle_gamma   90.00
#
_symmetry.space_group_name_H-M   'P 1'
#
loop_
_entity.id
_entity.type
_entity.pdbx_description
1 polymer ?
#
loop_
_entity_poly.entity_id
_entity_poly.type
_entity_poly.pdbx_seq_one_letter_code
_entity_poly.pdbx_strand_id
1 'polypeptide(L)' 'MKILVTDGMGNDEEIDINAEKITGKELLAELDISAFEAMIMKNNEIVRESEMLTNHDKIKVLNMIHGG' A
#
# COMPACT_ATOMS: atom_id res chain seq x y z
N MET A 1 9.87 3.72 5.73
CA MET A 1 8.97 4.00 4.58
C MET A 1 7.56 4.23 5.10
N LYS A 2 7.00 5.37 4.80
CA LYS A 2 5.64 5.71 5.24
C LYS A 2 4.62 5.33 4.18
N ILE A 3 3.60 4.61 4.58
CA ILE A 3 2.56 4.12 3.70
C ILE A 3 1.22 4.65 4.22
N LEU A 4 0.43 5.21 3.33
CA LEU A 4 -0.93 5.60 3.68
C LEU A 4 -1.87 4.48 3.26
N VAL A 5 -2.56 3.89 4.23
CA VAL A 5 -3.56 2.87 3.96
C VAL A 5 -4.94 3.52 4.14
N THR A 6 -5.77 3.40 3.14
CA THR A 6 -7.10 4.01 3.18
C THR A 6 -8.15 3.02 2.69
N ASP A 7 -9.37 3.13 3.19
CA ASP A 7 -10.49 2.33 2.70
C ASP A 7 -11.34 3.10 1.68
N GLY A 8 -10.92 4.34 1.37
CA GLY A 8 -11.67 5.18 0.43
C GLY A 8 -12.91 5.82 1.03
N MET A 9 -13.16 5.61 2.32
CA MET A 9 -14.33 6.13 3.01
C MET A 9 -13.98 7.07 4.16
N GLY A 10 -12.75 7.58 4.14
CA GLY A 10 -12.29 8.49 5.17
C GLY A 10 -11.54 7.83 6.31
N ASN A 11 -11.39 6.52 6.28
CA ASN A 11 -10.61 5.80 7.30
C ASN A 11 -9.19 5.62 6.79
N ASP A 12 -8.34 6.58 7.10
CA ASP A 12 -6.95 6.59 6.64
C ASP A 12 -6.05 6.28 7.82
N GLU A 13 -5.01 5.50 7.56
CA GLU A 13 -4.01 5.15 8.56
C GLU A 13 -2.63 5.26 7.95
N GLU A 14 -1.72 5.95 8.63
CA GLU A 14 -0.34 6.03 8.21
C GLU A 14 0.46 4.96 8.92
N ILE A 15 1.13 4.10 8.15
CA ILE A 15 1.92 3.00 8.68
C ILE A 15 3.36 3.19 8.26
N ASP A 16 4.29 2.99 9.20
CA ASP A 16 5.70 3.07 8.91
C ASP A 16 6.27 1.66 8.79
N ILE A 17 6.82 1.36 7.62
CA ILE A 17 7.44 0.06 7.32
C ILE A 17 8.96 0.24 7.39
N ASN A 18 9.62 -0.63 8.13
CA ASN A 18 11.07 -0.58 8.26
C ASN A 18 11.76 -1.20 7.04
N ALA A 19 11.69 -0.49 5.92
CA ALA A 19 12.30 -0.90 4.67
C ALA A 19 12.67 0.33 3.85
N GLU A 20 13.77 0.24 3.10
CA GLU A 20 14.17 1.31 2.19
C GLU A 20 13.54 1.10 0.82
N LYS A 21 13.34 -0.16 0.45
CA LYS A 21 12.66 -0.53 -0.78
C LYS A 21 11.96 -1.86 -0.58
N ILE A 22 10.83 -2.04 -1.24
CA ILE A 22 10.00 -3.22 -1.09
C ILE A 22 9.12 -3.34 -2.33
N THR A 23 8.83 -4.56 -2.77
CA THR A 23 7.86 -4.72 -3.85
C THR A 23 6.45 -4.53 -3.31
N GLY A 24 5.52 -4.19 -4.20
CA GLY A 24 4.12 -4.08 -3.79
C GLY A 24 3.59 -5.35 -3.14
N LYS A 25 3.99 -6.50 -3.67
CA LYS A 25 3.59 -7.79 -3.13
C LYS A 25 4.08 -7.97 -1.69
N GLU A 26 5.35 -7.64 -1.45
CA GLU A 26 5.93 -7.72 -0.11
C GLU A 26 5.27 -6.73 0.84
N LEU A 27 4.96 -5.54 0.35
CA LEU A 27 4.27 -4.53 1.14
C LEU A 27 2.90 -5.04 1.59
N LEU A 28 2.11 -5.57 0.69
CA LEU A 28 0.79 -6.09 1.03
C LEU A 28 0.89 -7.25 2.02
N ALA A 29 1.92 -8.09 1.89
CA ALA A 29 2.16 -9.17 2.85
C ALA A 29 2.46 -8.62 4.24
N GLU A 30 3.26 -7.56 4.33
CA GLU A 30 3.56 -6.91 5.60
C GLU A 30 2.32 -6.31 6.25
N LEU A 31 1.42 -5.78 5.43
CA LEU A 31 0.18 -5.18 5.91
C LEU A 31 -0.93 -6.22 6.14
N ASP A 32 -0.67 -7.48 5.79
CA ASP A 32 -1.66 -8.56 5.88
C ASP A 32 -2.90 -8.25 5.04
N ILE A 33 -2.69 -7.73 3.85
CA ILE A 33 -3.75 -7.37 2.91
C ILE A 33 -3.61 -8.21 1.65
N SER A 34 -4.71 -8.77 1.18
CA SER A 34 -4.72 -9.55 -0.06
C SER A 34 -4.57 -8.65 -1.28
N ALA A 35 -3.73 -9.06 -2.23
CA ALA A 35 -3.56 -8.34 -3.48
C ALA A 35 -4.85 -8.24 -4.31
N PHE A 36 -5.80 -9.15 -4.07
CA PHE A 36 -7.08 -9.12 -4.75
C PHE A 36 -8.01 -8.05 -4.19
N GLU A 37 -7.69 -7.53 -3.02
CA GLU A 37 -8.56 -6.63 -2.28
C GLU A 37 -7.97 -5.24 -2.14
N ALA A 38 -6.82 -5.02 -2.72
CA ALA A 38 -6.10 -3.77 -2.55
C ALA A 38 -5.56 -3.25 -3.88
N MET A 39 -5.40 -1.94 -3.92
CA MET A 39 -4.82 -1.24 -5.04
C MET A 39 -3.65 -0.43 -4.50
N ILE A 40 -2.49 -0.54 -5.16
CA ILE A 40 -1.30 0.20 -4.76
C ILE A 40 -1.13 1.39 -5.66
N MET A 41 -0.91 2.56 -5.05
CA MET A 41 -0.61 3.77 -5.79
C MET A 41 0.79 4.24 -5.43
N LYS A 42 1.58 4.54 -6.44
CA LYS A 42 2.92 5.07 -6.31
C LYS A 42 2.95 6.42 -7.03
N ASN A 43 3.20 7.47 -6.28
CA ASN A 43 3.25 8.84 -6.82
C ASN A 43 1.97 9.18 -7.61
N ASN A 44 0.83 8.82 -7.06
CA ASN A 44 -0.51 9.07 -7.61
C ASN A 44 -0.85 8.25 -8.85
N GLU A 45 -0.08 7.19 -9.12
CA GLU A 45 -0.38 6.28 -10.22
C GLU A 45 -0.60 4.88 -9.69
N ILE A 46 -1.59 4.18 -10.24
CA ILE A 46 -1.83 2.78 -9.87
C ILE A 46 -0.72 1.93 -10.44
N VAL A 47 -0.14 1.09 -9.61
CA VAL A 47 0.94 0.20 -10.03
C VAL A 47 0.62 -1.24 -9.66
N ARG A 48 1.33 -2.17 -10.27
CA ARG A 48 1.16 -3.60 -10.01
C ARG A 48 1.94 -3.99 -8.76
N GLU A 49 1.58 -5.13 -8.18
CA GLU A 49 2.26 -5.65 -7.00
C GLU A 49 3.73 -6.01 -7.27
N SER A 50 4.13 -6.15 -8.54
CA SER A 50 5.52 -6.40 -8.89
C SER A 50 6.37 -5.12 -8.89
N GLU A 51 5.74 -3.96 -8.75
CA GLU A 51 6.45 -2.69 -8.78
C GLU A 51 7.33 -2.52 -7.55
N MET A 52 8.55 -2.00 -7.76
CA MET A 52 9.45 -1.67 -6.65
C MET A 52 9.08 -0.31 -6.08
N LEU A 53 8.91 -0.27 -4.76
CA LEU A 53 8.56 0.94 -4.02
C LEU A 53 9.76 1.34 -3.17
N THR A 54 10.04 2.63 -3.11
CA THR A 54 11.20 3.14 -2.36
C THR A 54 10.79 4.23 -1.37
N ASN A 55 11.71 4.58 -0.48
CA ASN A 55 11.51 5.66 0.49
C ASN A 55 11.26 7.03 -0.17
N HIS A 56 11.63 7.17 -1.43
CA HIS A 56 11.46 8.44 -2.15
C HIS A 56 10.09 8.54 -2.80
N ASP A 57 9.32 7.47 -2.76
CA ASP A 57 8.01 7.43 -3.40
C ASP A 57 6.91 7.75 -2.41
N LYS A 58 5.84 8.34 -2.92
CA LYS A 58 4.62 8.54 -2.17
C LYS A 58 3.74 7.30 -2.39
N ILE A 59 3.58 6.50 -1.34
CA ILE A 59 2.90 5.21 -1.45
C ILE A 59 1.56 5.26 -0.74
N LYS A 60 0.53 4.82 -1.44
CA LYS A 60 -0.82 4.69 -0.88
C LYS A 60 -1.35 3.30 -1.21
N VAL A 61 -1.98 2.67 -0.25
CA VAL A 61 -2.67 1.40 -0.45
C VAL A 61 -4.16 1.63 -0.21
N LEU A 62 -4.95 1.41 -1.24
CA LEU A 62 -6.40 1.45 -1.12
C LEU A 62 -6.88 0.03 -0.83
N ASN A 63 -7.33 -0.19 0.39
CA ASN A 63 -7.86 -1.48 0.81
C ASN A 63 -9.38 -1.44 0.60
N MET A 64 -9.84 -2.17 -0.40
CA MET A 64 -11.24 -2.12 -0.83
C MET A 64 -12.15 -3.07 -0.07
N ILE A 65 -11.59 -3.84 0.85
CA ILE A 65 -12.41 -4.73 1.64
C ILE A 65 -12.83 -4.08 2.92
N HIS A 66 -14.11 -4.05 3.10
CA HIS A 66 -14.72 -3.70 4.36
C HIS A 66 -14.95 -5.01 5.08
N GLY A 67 -14.21 -5.24 6.11
CA GLY A 67 -14.24 -6.48 6.85
C GLY A 67 -15.66 -6.92 7.20
N GLY A 68 -16.20 -7.66 6.39
CA GLY A 68 -17.57 -8.07 6.64
C GLY A 68 -18.00 -8.99 5.66
#